data_b8dba09e54ebc742a37de8c2f15813d5
#
_entry.id   b8dba09e54ebc742a37de8c2f15813d5
#
_cell.length_a   1.000
_cell.length_b   1.000
_cell.length_c   1.000
_cell.angle_alpha   90.00
_cell.angle_beta   90.00
_cell.angle_gamma   90.00
#
_symmetry.space_group_name_H-M   'P 1'
#
loop_
_entity.id
_entity.type
_entity.pdbx_description
1 polymer ?
#
loop_
_entity_poly.entity_id
_entity_poly.type
_entity_poly.pdbx_seq_one_letter_code
_entity_poly.pdbx_strand_id
1 'polypeptide(L)'
;MLGLFNKGKKVRQFIQEGAVVIDVRTETEFEGGHLRTSKNIPMDRIPSHMGQLDKTKPIITCCASGMRSGQVNRMLKANGFKVMNGGGWMSLEKYGL
;
A
#
# COMPACT_ATOMS: atom_id res chain seq x y z
N MET A 1 22.06 -4.72 4.87
CA MET A 1 21.98 -3.86 6.05
C MET A 1 21.50 -2.46 5.74
N LEU A 2 22.20 -1.76 4.87
CA LEU A 2 21.84 -0.40 4.51
C LEU A 2 20.44 -0.29 3.91
N GLY A 3 20.01 -1.31 3.17
CA GLY A 3 18.69 -1.31 2.58
C GLY A 3 17.57 -1.25 3.59
N LEU A 4 17.81 -1.67 4.83
CA LEU A 4 16.81 -1.64 5.89
C LEU A 4 16.41 -0.21 6.26
N PHE A 5 17.28 0.76 6.03
CA PHE A 5 17.04 2.14 6.40
C PHE A 5 16.51 2.98 5.23
N ASN A 6 16.18 2.31 4.12
CA ASN A 6 15.77 2.99 2.90
C ASN A 6 14.28 2.94 2.62
N LYS A 7 13.46 2.68 3.65
CA LYS A 7 12.01 2.66 3.46
C LYS A 7 11.51 4.01 2.94
N GLY A 8 11.95 5.09 3.57
CA GLY A 8 11.54 6.43 3.15
C GLY A 8 11.96 6.74 1.72
N LYS A 9 13.18 6.35 1.35
CA LYS A 9 13.68 6.55 0.00
C LYS A 9 12.83 5.75 -1.00
N LYS A 10 12.49 4.51 -0.65
CA LYS A 10 11.67 3.66 -1.51
C LYS A 10 10.26 4.20 -1.66
N VAL A 11 9.66 4.69 -0.57
CA VAL A 11 8.35 5.32 -0.62
C VAL A 11 8.37 6.50 -1.59
N ARG A 12 9.36 7.39 -1.45
CA ARG A 12 9.49 8.56 -2.33
C ARG A 12 9.67 8.16 -3.78
N GLN A 13 10.46 7.12 -4.03
CA GLN A 13 10.67 6.62 -5.38
C GLN A 13 9.36 6.10 -5.98
N PHE A 14 8.59 5.34 -5.20
CA PHE A 14 7.28 4.84 -5.66
C PHE A 14 6.33 5.99 -5.96
N ILE A 15 6.32 7.01 -5.10
CA ILE A 15 5.49 8.20 -5.33
C ILE A 15 5.88 8.89 -6.64
N GLN A 16 7.18 9.04 -6.89
CA GLN A 16 7.66 9.65 -8.13
C GLN A 16 7.23 8.86 -9.36
N GLU A 17 7.08 7.55 -9.22
CA GLU A 17 6.65 6.68 -10.31
C GLU A 17 5.13 6.63 -10.45
N GLY A 18 4.40 7.41 -9.66
CA GLY A 18 2.95 7.47 -9.76
C GLY A 18 2.22 6.39 -8.99
N ALA A 19 2.80 5.93 -7.89
CA ALA A 19 2.23 4.84 -7.10
C ALA A 19 0.81 5.14 -6.63
N VAL A 20 -0.02 4.10 -6.62
CA VAL A 20 -1.35 4.12 -6.01
C VAL A 20 -1.21 3.60 -4.59
N VAL A 21 -1.83 4.28 -3.63
CA VAL A 21 -1.82 3.84 -2.23
C VAL A 21 -3.11 3.07 -1.96
N ILE A 22 -2.97 1.83 -1.54
CA ILE A 22 -4.11 0.97 -1.23
C ILE A 22 -4.10 0.64 0.26
N ASP A 23 -5.16 1.08 0.96
CA ASP A 23 -5.38 0.79 2.37
C ASP A 23 -6.23 -0.46 2.44
N VAL A 24 -5.66 -1.52 3.03
CA VAL A 24 -6.31 -2.84 3.05
C VAL A 24 -7.03 -3.12 4.37
N ARG A 25 -7.25 -2.08 5.17
CA ARG A 25 -8.05 -2.19 6.39
C ARG A 25 -9.54 -2.35 6.06
N THR A 26 -10.34 -2.64 7.08
CA THR A 26 -11.78 -2.68 6.90
C THR A 26 -12.32 -1.29 6.55
N GLU A 27 -13.52 -1.25 5.97
CA GLU A 27 -14.17 0.02 5.66
C GLU A 27 -14.39 0.88 6.90
N THR A 28 -14.78 0.26 8.01
CA THR A 28 -15.00 0.97 9.28
C THR A 28 -13.71 1.64 9.77
N GLU A 29 -12.60 0.91 9.74
CA GLU A 29 -11.30 1.49 10.10
C GLU A 29 -10.94 2.66 9.19
N PHE A 30 -11.14 2.49 7.90
CA PHE A 30 -10.81 3.50 6.89
C PHE A 30 -11.64 4.78 7.11
N GLU A 31 -12.93 4.63 7.40
CA GLU A 31 -13.80 5.77 7.65
C GLU A 31 -13.39 6.57 8.89
N GLY A 32 -12.77 5.91 9.86
CA GLY A 32 -12.31 6.57 11.08
C GLY A 32 -11.05 7.41 10.90
N GLY A 33 -10.44 7.37 9.73
CA GLY A 33 -9.22 8.12 9.42
C GLY A 33 -8.38 7.35 8.42
N HIS A 34 -7.85 8.04 7.41
CA HIS A 34 -7.06 7.41 6.37
C HIS A 34 -6.21 8.45 5.66
N LEU A 35 -5.26 7.99 4.86
CA LEU A 35 -4.45 8.88 4.03
C LEU A 35 -5.31 9.51 2.94
N ARG A 36 -5.10 10.80 2.72
CA ARG A 36 -5.88 11.60 1.77
C ARG A 36 -5.90 10.97 0.36
N THR A 37 -4.79 10.40 -0.05
CA THR A 37 -4.66 9.86 -1.41
C THR A 37 -4.95 8.36 -1.50
N SER A 38 -5.28 7.70 -0.40
CA SER A 38 -5.44 6.26 -0.40
C SER A 38 -6.81 5.83 -0.90
N LYS A 39 -6.82 4.63 -1.47
CA LYS A 39 -8.03 3.93 -1.88
C LYS A 39 -8.21 2.75 -0.93
N ASN A 40 -9.42 2.54 -0.44
CA ASN A 40 -9.71 1.42 0.45
C ASN A 40 -10.14 0.20 -0.35
N ILE A 41 -9.34 -0.86 -0.26
CA ILE A 41 -9.72 -2.17 -0.75
C ILE A 41 -9.38 -3.13 0.38
N PRO A 42 -10.38 -3.52 1.20
CA PRO A 42 -10.13 -4.45 2.31
C PRO A 42 -9.41 -5.71 1.84
N MET A 43 -8.56 -6.24 2.71
CA MET A 43 -7.69 -7.37 2.37
C MET A 43 -8.44 -8.53 1.74
N ASP A 44 -9.61 -8.87 2.28
CA ASP A 44 -10.41 -9.99 1.78
C ASP A 44 -11.00 -9.75 0.40
N ARG A 45 -11.03 -8.50 -0.06
CA ARG A 45 -11.56 -8.15 -1.40
C ARG A 45 -10.47 -8.02 -2.45
N ILE A 46 -9.20 -8.07 -2.06
CA ILE A 46 -8.10 -7.92 -3.01
C ILE A 46 -8.18 -8.94 -4.15
N PRO A 47 -8.42 -10.25 -3.88
CA PRO A 47 -8.46 -11.21 -4.99
C PRO A 47 -9.50 -10.87 -6.07
N SER A 48 -10.68 -10.43 -5.65
CA SER A 48 -11.75 -10.10 -6.62
C SER A 48 -11.51 -8.76 -7.34
N HIS A 49 -10.71 -7.87 -6.76
CA HIS A 49 -10.38 -6.58 -7.36
C HIS A 49 -9.11 -6.58 -8.19
N MET A 50 -8.33 -7.65 -8.09
CA MET A 50 -6.99 -7.69 -8.67
C MET A 50 -7.00 -7.44 -10.19
N GLY A 51 -8.00 -7.96 -10.89
CA GLY A 51 -8.11 -7.76 -12.33
C GLY A 51 -8.40 -6.32 -12.75
N GLN A 52 -8.83 -5.48 -11.82
CA GLN A 52 -9.13 -4.08 -12.09
C GLN A 52 -7.95 -3.16 -11.77
N LEU A 53 -6.89 -3.69 -11.16
CA LEU A 53 -5.72 -2.91 -10.81
C LEU A 53 -4.80 -2.75 -12.01
N ASP A 54 -4.26 -1.54 -12.15
CA ASP A 54 -3.37 -1.21 -13.26
C ASP A 54 -1.95 -1.64 -12.93
N LYS A 55 -1.45 -2.68 -13.61
CA LYS A 55 -0.10 -3.22 -13.38
C LYS A 55 1.02 -2.28 -13.84
N THR A 56 0.69 -1.24 -14.59
CA THR A 56 1.70 -0.27 -15.03
C THR A 56 2.06 0.73 -13.94
N LYS A 57 1.27 0.78 -12.86
CA LYS A 57 1.51 1.69 -11.75
C LYS A 57 1.98 0.92 -10.52
N PRO A 58 3.02 1.40 -9.83
CA PRO A 58 3.42 0.78 -8.57
C PRO A 58 2.32 0.95 -7.52
N ILE A 59 2.34 0.08 -6.52
CA ILE A 59 1.36 0.09 -5.44
C ILE A 59 2.09 0.17 -4.11
N ILE A 60 1.62 1.06 -3.23
CA ILE A 60 2.04 1.10 -1.83
C ILE A 60 0.84 0.61 -1.02
N THR A 61 1.00 -0.53 -0.34
CA THR A 61 -0.06 -1.02 0.54
C THR A 61 0.14 -0.50 1.95
N CYS A 62 -0.94 -0.30 2.69
CA CYS A 62 -0.87 0.06 4.11
C CYS A 62 -2.03 -0.53 4.87
N CYS A 63 -1.86 -0.63 6.18
CA CYS A 63 -2.92 -1.05 7.10
C CYS A 63 -2.67 -0.39 8.46
N ALA A 64 -3.16 -0.97 9.57
CA ALA A 64 -2.94 -0.38 10.88
C ALA A 64 -1.49 -0.52 11.34
N SER A 65 -0.89 -1.70 11.17
CA SER A 65 0.45 -2.01 11.68
C SER A 65 1.42 -2.56 10.63
N GLY A 66 0.94 -2.85 9.42
CA GLY A 66 1.78 -3.42 8.37
C GLY A 66 1.63 -4.92 8.18
N MET A 67 0.90 -5.61 9.04
CA MET A 67 0.78 -7.07 8.92
C MET A 67 -0.15 -7.49 7.78
N ARG A 68 -1.36 -6.94 7.75
CA ARG A 68 -2.31 -7.23 6.68
C ARG A 68 -1.77 -6.73 5.33
N SER A 69 -1.21 -5.54 5.32
CA SER A 69 -0.63 -4.98 4.10
C SER A 69 0.58 -5.79 3.62
N GLY A 70 1.33 -6.41 4.54
CA GLY A 70 2.42 -7.32 4.18
C GLY A 70 1.92 -8.56 3.46
N GLN A 71 0.79 -9.12 3.92
CA GLN A 71 0.19 -10.28 3.26
C GLN A 71 -0.31 -9.92 1.86
N VAL A 72 -0.98 -8.77 1.74
CA VAL A 72 -1.45 -8.28 0.44
C VAL A 72 -0.27 -8.01 -0.49
N ASN A 73 0.81 -7.44 0.05
CA ASN A 73 2.02 -7.18 -0.71
C ASN A 73 2.55 -8.46 -1.35
N ARG A 74 2.62 -9.55 -0.59
CA ARG A 74 3.09 -10.83 -1.11
C ARG A 74 2.17 -11.35 -2.22
N MET A 75 0.85 -11.22 -2.01
CA MET A 75 -0.13 -11.68 -2.99
C MET A 75 -0.02 -10.89 -4.31
N LEU A 76 0.06 -9.57 -4.22
CA LEU A 76 0.16 -8.74 -5.42
C LEU A 76 1.48 -8.97 -6.14
N LYS A 77 2.57 -9.10 -5.39
CA LYS A 77 3.88 -9.36 -5.98
C LYS A 77 3.88 -10.68 -6.75
N ALA A 78 3.27 -11.71 -6.19
CA ALA A 78 3.16 -13.01 -6.84
C ALA A 78 2.34 -12.95 -8.14
N ASN A 79 1.50 -11.92 -8.28
CA ASN A 79 0.66 -11.73 -9.47
C ASN A 79 1.20 -10.64 -10.40
N GLY A 80 2.46 -10.30 -10.28
CA GLY A 80 3.14 -9.45 -11.26
C GLY A 80 3.06 -7.95 -11.01
N PHE A 81 2.59 -7.53 -9.84
CA PHE A 81 2.54 -6.11 -9.50
C PHE A 81 3.85 -5.65 -8.89
N LYS A 82 4.24 -4.42 -9.19
CA LYS A 82 5.32 -3.75 -8.48
C LYS A 82 4.71 -3.14 -7.22
N VAL A 83 5.06 -3.67 -6.06
CA VAL A 83 4.38 -3.31 -4.82
C VAL A 83 5.38 -3.24 -3.66
N MET A 84 5.11 -2.35 -2.73
CA MET A 84 5.84 -2.31 -1.47
C MET A 84 4.85 -2.22 -0.31
N ASN A 85 5.23 -2.79 0.83
CA ASN A 85 4.45 -2.65 2.04
C ASN A 85 4.80 -1.32 2.71
N GLY A 86 3.86 -0.39 2.75
CA GLY A 86 4.04 0.89 3.39
C GLY A 86 3.97 0.85 4.90
N GLY A 87 3.47 -0.26 5.47
CA GLY A 87 3.35 -0.41 6.92
C GLY A 87 2.08 0.23 7.46
N GLY A 88 2.17 0.81 8.66
CA GLY A 88 1.04 1.52 9.25
C GLY A 88 0.76 2.81 8.49
N TRP A 89 -0.52 3.05 8.22
CA TRP A 89 -0.91 4.18 7.37
C TRP A 89 -0.47 5.54 7.94
N MET A 90 -0.48 5.66 9.27
CA MET A 90 -0.09 6.93 9.89
C MET A 90 1.37 7.28 9.62
N SER A 91 2.23 6.28 9.49
CA SER A 91 3.64 6.51 9.21
C SER A 91 3.90 7.07 7.81
N LEU A 92 2.89 7.01 6.94
CA LEU A 92 3.01 7.49 5.57
C LEU A 92 2.54 8.94 5.39
N GLU A 93 1.90 9.53 6.40
CA GLU A 93 1.40 10.89 6.30
C GLU A 93 2.49 11.91 6.01
N LYS A 94 3.68 11.69 6.54
CA LYS A 94 4.82 12.59 6.35
C LYS A 94 5.30 12.70 4.90
N TYR A 95 4.82 11.82 4.02
CA TYR A 95 5.19 11.87 2.61
C TYR A 95 4.13 12.60 1.77
N GLY A 96 3.13 13.20 2.39
CA GLY A 96 2.09 13.93 1.67
C GLY A 96 0.99 13.07 1.08
N LEU A 97 0.90 11.85 1.53
CA LEU A 97 -0.09 10.88 1.02
C LEU A 97 -1.44 10.96 1.72
#